data_777b76d37224542464896f0180f9ee92
#
_entry.id   777b76d37224542464896f0180f9ee92
#
_cell.length_a   1.000
_cell.length_b   1.000
_cell.length_c   1.000
_cell.angle_alpha   90.00
_cell.angle_beta   90.00
_cell.angle_gamma   90.00
#
_symmetry.space_group_name_H-M   'P 1'
#
loop_
_entity.id
_entity.type
_entity.pdbx_description
1 polymer ?
#
loop_
_entity_poly.entity_id
_entity_poly.type
_entity_poly.pdbx_seq_one_letter_code
_entity_poly.pdbx_strand_id
1 'polypeptide(L)'
;YNIRRCVVCNRYFLLKSGAHALYCDGASPYDPRYSCRQFGTFEIQKELARDNPKIAAKNRAFARIDQDRKRGNISRDDCRKVKDHVRDMLYEALRTADYSVDEFERKLESDSLYKACNVQRVKKARGRPRAKDGDSP
;
A
#
# COMPACT_ATOMS: atom_id res chain seq x y z
N TYR A 1 -33.93 -1.21 5.13
CA TYR A 1 -32.69 -1.99 5.05
C TYR A 1 -32.15 -1.94 3.66
N ASN A 2 -30.85 -1.73 3.55
CA ASN A 2 -30.21 -1.79 2.26
C ASN A 2 -29.57 -3.16 2.09
N ILE A 3 -30.04 -3.87 1.07
CA ILE A 3 -29.50 -5.17 0.72
C ILE A 3 -28.69 -5.00 -0.55
N ARG A 4 -27.49 -5.52 -0.57
CA ARG A 4 -26.63 -5.47 -1.73
C ARG A 4 -26.15 -6.86 -2.11
N ARG A 5 -25.80 -7.00 -3.36
CA ARG A 5 -25.20 -8.23 -3.86
C ARG A 5 -23.70 -8.05 -3.85
N CYS A 6 -23.01 -9.01 -3.25
CA CYS A 6 -21.54 -8.97 -3.21
C CYS A 6 -20.95 -9.14 -4.61
N VAL A 7 -20.04 -8.27 -4.97
CA VAL A 7 -19.41 -8.29 -6.30
C VAL A 7 -18.54 -9.54 -6.49
N VAL A 8 -18.01 -10.09 -5.40
CA VAL A 8 -17.12 -11.26 -5.47
C VAL A 8 -17.90 -12.57 -5.49
N CYS A 9 -18.77 -12.78 -4.52
CA CYS A 9 -19.45 -14.08 -4.36
C CYS A 9 -20.89 -14.10 -4.85
N ASN A 10 -21.45 -12.96 -5.25
CA ASN A 10 -22.83 -12.81 -5.73
C ASN A 10 -23.90 -13.10 -4.69
N ARG A 11 -23.55 -13.29 -3.43
CA ARG A 11 -24.53 -13.46 -2.37
C ARG A 11 -25.02 -12.11 -1.89
N TYR A 12 -26.27 -12.08 -1.42
CA TYR A 12 -26.82 -10.86 -0.86
C TYR A 12 -26.34 -10.66 0.57
N PHE A 13 -26.13 -9.41 0.94
CA PHE A 13 -25.73 -9.07 2.31
C PHE A 13 -26.38 -7.75 2.72
N LEU A 14 -26.53 -7.57 4.04
CA LEU A 14 -27.08 -6.35 4.60
C LEU A 14 -26.00 -5.31 4.80
N LEU A 15 -26.26 -4.09 4.36
CA LEU A 15 -25.38 -2.97 4.65
C LEU A 15 -25.58 -2.55 6.10
N LYS A 16 -24.50 -2.57 6.87
CA LYS A 16 -24.55 -2.24 8.29
C LYS A 16 -24.55 -0.75 8.55
N SER A 17 -24.23 0.06 7.55
CA SER A 17 -24.23 1.51 7.68
C SER A 17 -24.62 2.10 6.34
N GLY A 18 -24.76 3.42 6.29
CA GLY A 18 -25.06 4.11 5.03
C GLY A 18 -23.93 4.10 4.01
N ALA A 19 -22.83 3.43 4.31
CA ALA A 19 -21.69 3.39 3.39
C ALA A 19 -21.98 2.49 2.19
N HIS A 20 -21.39 2.82 1.06
CA HIS A 20 -21.50 2.02 -0.13
C HIS A 20 -20.50 0.88 -0.10
N ALA A 21 -20.89 -0.24 0.46
CA ALA A 21 -20.06 -1.43 0.48
C ALA A 21 -20.34 -2.27 -0.76
N LEU A 22 -19.30 -2.75 -1.40
CA LEU A 22 -19.40 -3.59 -2.59
C LEU A 22 -19.22 -5.07 -2.25
N TYR A 23 -18.72 -5.38 -1.07
CA TYR A 23 -18.33 -6.73 -0.68
C TYR A 23 -18.91 -7.11 0.66
N CYS A 24 -19.29 -8.40 0.79
CA CYS A 24 -19.67 -8.93 2.07
C CYS A 24 -18.44 -9.29 2.91
N ASP A 25 -18.67 -9.64 4.17
CA ASP A 25 -17.56 -10.03 5.07
C ASP A 25 -17.35 -11.54 5.12
N GLY A 26 -18.05 -12.29 4.29
CA GLY A 26 -17.90 -13.73 4.22
C GLY A 26 -16.64 -14.17 3.48
N ALA A 27 -16.28 -15.44 3.61
CA ALA A 27 -15.11 -15.99 2.92
C ALA A 27 -15.31 -15.94 1.40
N SER A 28 -14.25 -15.57 0.69
CA SER A 28 -14.30 -15.54 -0.77
C SER A 28 -14.36 -16.95 -1.32
N PRO A 29 -15.23 -17.22 -2.32
CA PRO A 29 -15.24 -18.52 -2.96
C PRO A 29 -13.98 -18.81 -3.80
N TYR A 30 -13.24 -17.76 -4.15
CA TYR A 30 -12.02 -17.92 -4.96
C TYR A 30 -10.81 -18.21 -4.09
N ASP A 31 -10.78 -17.69 -2.86
CA ASP A 31 -9.70 -17.95 -1.92
C ASP A 31 -10.26 -17.81 -0.50
N PRO A 32 -10.64 -18.92 0.16
CA PRO A 32 -11.26 -18.85 1.48
C PRO A 32 -10.40 -18.28 2.59
N ARG A 33 -9.10 -18.11 2.36
CA ARG A 33 -8.23 -17.46 3.33
C ARG A 33 -8.53 -15.97 3.48
N TYR A 34 -9.22 -15.40 2.51
CA TYR A 34 -9.57 -13.98 2.50
C TYR A 34 -11.07 -13.81 2.47
N SER A 35 -11.53 -12.73 3.06
CA SER A 35 -12.94 -12.34 2.92
C SER A 35 -13.17 -11.78 1.51
N CYS A 36 -14.44 -11.71 1.11
CA CYS A 36 -14.78 -11.08 -0.17
C CYS A 36 -14.28 -9.65 -0.23
N ARG A 37 -14.32 -8.94 0.89
CA ARG A 37 -13.82 -7.57 0.98
C ARG A 37 -12.32 -7.51 0.70
N GLN A 38 -11.56 -8.39 1.31
CA GLN A 38 -10.11 -8.43 1.10
C GLN A 38 -9.77 -8.83 -0.32
N PHE A 39 -10.42 -9.88 -0.82
CA PHE A 39 -10.17 -10.38 -2.17
C PHE A 39 -10.51 -9.32 -3.22
N GLY A 40 -11.70 -8.71 -3.11
CA GLY A 40 -12.14 -7.68 -4.05
C GLY A 40 -11.21 -6.46 -4.05
N THR A 41 -10.75 -6.05 -2.88
CA THR A 41 -9.81 -4.94 -2.76
C THR A 41 -8.50 -5.25 -3.47
N PHE A 42 -7.96 -6.46 -3.29
CA PHE A 42 -6.73 -6.86 -3.97
C PHE A 42 -6.90 -6.84 -5.49
N GLU A 43 -7.99 -7.38 -6.00
CA GLU A 43 -8.23 -7.45 -7.44
C GLU A 43 -8.40 -6.06 -8.06
N ILE A 44 -9.14 -5.20 -7.38
CA ILE A 44 -9.32 -3.82 -7.85
C ILE A 44 -7.99 -3.09 -7.87
N GLN A 45 -7.17 -3.25 -6.82
CA GLN A 45 -5.86 -2.59 -6.78
C GLN A 45 -4.94 -3.09 -7.90
N LYS A 46 -5.00 -4.37 -8.22
CA LYS A 46 -4.22 -4.91 -9.33
C LYS A 46 -4.65 -4.31 -10.68
N GLU A 47 -5.95 -4.21 -10.90
CA GLU A 47 -6.46 -3.63 -12.13
C GLU A 47 -6.08 -2.16 -12.26
N LEU A 48 -6.26 -1.41 -11.19
CA LEU A 48 -5.91 0.00 -11.19
C LEU A 48 -4.41 0.20 -11.45
N ALA A 49 -3.58 -0.65 -10.85
CA ALA A 49 -2.13 -0.55 -11.06
C ALA A 49 -1.75 -0.90 -12.49
N ARG A 50 -2.46 -1.85 -13.11
CA ARG A 50 -2.18 -2.22 -14.50
C ARG A 50 -2.50 -1.09 -15.45
N ASP A 51 -3.60 -0.37 -15.18
CA ASP A 51 -4.08 0.67 -16.07
C ASP A 51 -3.46 2.04 -15.79
N ASN A 52 -2.86 2.23 -14.63
CA ASN A 52 -2.33 3.52 -14.24
C ASN A 52 -0.95 3.40 -13.58
N PRO A 53 0.11 3.81 -14.29
CA PRO A 53 1.48 3.69 -13.75
C PRO A 53 1.71 4.46 -12.45
N LYS A 54 0.98 5.54 -12.21
CA LYS A 54 1.11 6.30 -10.97
C LYS A 54 0.63 5.47 -9.78
N ILE A 55 -0.45 4.73 -9.96
CA ILE A 55 -0.96 3.84 -8.90
C ILE A 55 0.03 2.70 -8.67
N ALA A 56 0.61 2.15 -9.72
CA ALA A 56 1.64 1.12 -9.59
C ALA A 56 2.85 1.64 -8.81
N ALA A 57 3.27 2.88 -9.09
CA ALA A 57 4.38 3.50 -8.38
C ALA A 57 4.06 3.67 -6.89
N LYS A 58 2.85 4.08 -6.56
CA LYS A 58 2.40 4.20 -5.17
C LYS A 58 2.45 2.84 -4.47
N ASN A 59 1.98 1.80 -5.13
CA ASN A 59 1.98 0.45 -4.54
C ASN A 59 3.39 -0.03 -4.24
N ARG A 60 4.35 0.25 -5.14
CA ARG A 60 5.75 -0.10 -4.88
C ARG A 60 6.31 0.68 -3.71
N ALA A 61 5.96 1.96 -3.60
CA ALA A 61 6.41 2.78 -2.46
C ALA A 61 5.85 2.23 -1.14
N PHE A 62 4.59 1.86 -1.12
CA PHE A 62 3.96 1.27 0.07
C PHE A 62 4.67 -0.01 0.48
N ALA A 63 5.04 -0.86 -0.49
CA ALA A 63 5.76 -2.09 -0.19
C ALA A 63 7.12 -1.80 0.47
N ARG A 64 7.85 -0.79 -0.04
CA ARG A 64 9.13 -0.41 0.55
C ARG A 64 8.96 0.14 1.97
N ILE A 65 7.93 0.96 2.18
CA ILE A 65 7.66 1.53 3.50
C ILE A 65 7.32 0.43 4.49
N ASP A 66 6.49 -0.53 4.09
CA ASP A 66 6.15 -1.67 4.94
C ASP A 66 7.37 -2.52 5.26
N GLN A 67 8.28 -2.70 4.29
CA GLN A 67 9.53 -3.41 4.53
C GLN A 67 10.38 -2.70 5.60
N ASP A 68 10.49 -1.38 5.50
CA ASP A 68 11.23 -0.61 6.49
C ASP A 68 10.63 -0.74 7.88
N ARG A 69 9.30 -0.74 7.97
CA ARG A 69 8.63 -0.94 9.24
C ARG A 69 8.90 -2.33 9.80
N LYS A 70 8.79 -3.35 8.97
CA LYS A 70 9.03 -4.74 9.38
C LYS A 70 10.46 -4.94 9.86
N ARG A 71 11.42 -4.26 9.24
CA ARG A 71 12.81 -4.34 9.63
C ARG A 71 13.14 -3.47 10.84
N GLY A 72 12.18 -2.70 11.31
CA GLY A 72 12.38 -1.81 12.44
C GLY A 72 13.15 -0.53 12.11
N ASN A 73 13.26 -0.20 10.83
CA ASN A 73 13.95 1.04 10.40
C ASN A 73 13.12 2.28 10.67
N ILE A 74 11.81 2.13 10.72
CA ILE A 74 10.89 3.22 11.07
C ILE A 74 9.84 2.67 12.02
N SER A 75 9.23 3.57 12.82
CA SER A 75 8.17 3.18 13.73
C SER A 75 6.86 2.99 12.99
N ARG A 76 5.88 2.41 13.67
CA ARG A 76 4.54 2.23 13.11
C ARG A 76 3.89 3.58 12.82
N ASP A 77 4.08 4.55 13.71
CA ASP A 77 3.53 5.88 13.53
C ASP A 77 4.17 6.60 12.35
N ASP A 78 5.47 6.48 12.19
CA ASP A 78 6.18 7.03 11.05
C ASP A 78 5.75 6.36 9.75
N CYS A 79 5.52 5.05 9.79
CA CYS A 79 5.01 4.32 8.64
C CYS A 79 3.67 4.90 8.17
N ARG A 80 2.76 5.13 9.12
CA ARG A 80 1.45 5.73 8.81
C ARG A 80 1.61 7.12 8.24
N LYS A 81 2.46 7.92 8.84
CA LYS A 81 2.71 9.30 8.42
C LYS A 81 3.22 9.34 6.97
N VAL A 82 4.18 8.50 6.65
CA VAL A 82 4.75 8.45 5.31
C VAL A 82 3.72 7.95 4.30
N LYS A 83 2.95 6.93 4.66
CA LYS A 83 1.91 6.42 3.76
C LYS A 83 0.83 7.46 3.48
N ASP A 84 0.44 8.22 4.49
CA ASP A 84 -0.54 9.29 4.30
C ASP A 84 -0.01 10.35 3.35
N HIS A 85 1.27 10.71 3.49
CA HIS A 85 1.91 11.65 2.58
C HIS A 85 1.93 11.12 1.15
N VAL A 86 2.21 9.84 0.97
CA VAL A 86 2.20 9.22 -0.35
C VAL A 86 0.80 9.24 -0.96
N ARG A 87 -0.23 9.00 -0.16
CA ARG A 87 -1.61 9.08 -0.64
C ARG A 87 -1.96 10.48 -1.13
N ASP A 88 -1.54 11.50 -0.38
CA ASP A 88 -1.76 12.89 -0.79
C ASP A 88 -1.03 13.20 -2.09
N MET A 89 0.21 12.75 -2.22
CA MET A 89 0.99 12.93 -3.44
C MET A 89 0.34 12.24 -4.63
N LEU A 90 -0.16 11.03 -4.43
CA LEU A 90 -0.86 10.30 -5.49
C LEU A 90 -2.11 11.05 -5.92
N TYR A 91 -2.86 11.55 -4.96
CA TYR A 91 -4.07 12.29 -5.25
C TYR A 91 -3.78 13.51 -6.12
N GLU A 92 -2.74 14.26 -5.77
CA GLU A 92 -2.27 15.39 -6.59
C GLU A 92 -1.83 14.92 -7.98
N ALA A 93 -1.06 13.86 -8.05
CA ALA A 93 -0.54 13.36 -9.32
C ALA A 93 -1.66 12.90 -10.26
N LEU A 94 -2.73 12.33 -9.69
CA LEU A 94 -3.87 11.88 -10.49
C LEU A 94 -4.71 13.05 -10.99
N ARG A 95 -4.76 14.15 -10.23
CA ARG A 95 -5.55 15.32 -10.62
C ARG A 95 -4.81 16.23 -11.58
N THR A 96 -3.49 16.13 -11.64
CA THR A 96 -2.66 17.01 -12.46
C THR A 96 -2.19 16.26 -13.68
N ALA A 97 -2.77 16.56 -14.85
CA ALA A 97 -2.46 15.83 -16.06
C ALA A 97 -0.99 15.92 -16.47
N ASP A 98 -0.37 17.07 -16.21
CA ASP A 98 1.02 17.31 -16.59
C ASP A 98 2.04 16.70 -15.64
N TYR A 99 1.59 16.11 -14.56
CA TYR A 99 2.49 15.50 -13.57
C TYR A 99 2.97 14.15 -14.12
N SER A 100 4.24 14.08 -14.49
CA SER A 100 4.76 12.87 -15.11
C SER A 100 4.95 11.73 -14.11
N VAL A 101 4.89 10.51 -14.62
CA VAL A 101 5.15 9.31 -13.81
C VAL A 101 6.58 9.33 -13.27
N ASP A 102 7.54 9.72 -14.12
CA ASP A 102 8.96 9.76 -13.73
C ASP A 102 9.19 10.73 -12.58
N GLU A 103 8.58 11.89 -12.65
CA GLU A 103 8.68 12.87 -11.58
C GLU A 103 8.05 12.36 -10.28
N PHE A 104 6.90 11.71 -10.39
CA PHE A 104 6.22 11.12 -9.25
C PHE A 104 7.09 10.02 -8.62
N GLU A 105 7.65 9.14 -9.43
CA GLU A 105 8.52 8.08 -8.94
C GLU A 105 9.76 8.61 -8.23
N ARG A 106 10.36 9.68 -8.75
CA ARG A 106 11.51 10.28 -8.09
C ARG A 106 11.17 10.83 -6.71
N LYS A 107 9.99 11.43 -6.57
CA LYS A 107 9.54 11.94 -5.29
C LYS A 107 9.18 10.83 -4.31
N LEU A 108 8.92 9.63 -4.81
CA LEU A 108 8.61 8.48 -3.98
C LEU A 108 9.83 7.70 -3.54
N GLU A 109 11.04 8.11 -3.96
CA GLU A 109 12.26 7.46 -3.48
C GLU A 109 12.35 7.62 -1.97
N SER A 110 12.83 6.57 -1.31
CA SER A 110 12.79 6.49 0.15
C SER A 110 13.42 7.69 0.84
N ASP A 111 14.61 8.09 0.40
CA ASP A 111 15.33 9.19 1.03
C ASP A 111 14.55 10.51 0.89
N SER A 112 14.06 10.78 -0.32
CA SER A 112 13.27 12.00 -0.57
C SER A 112 11.99 11.99 0.23
N LEU A 113 11.33 10.86 0.29
CA LEU A 113 10.05 10.70 0.94
C LEU A 113 10.16 10.89 2.45
N TYR A 114 11.15 10.25 3.06
CA TYR A 114 11.35 10.34 4.50
C TYR A 114 11.80 11.74 4.91
N LYS A 115 12.61 12.37 4.10
CA LYS A 115 13.02 13.75 4.35
C LYS A 115 11.83 14.70 4.32
N ALA A 116 10.95 14.53 3.34
CA ALA A 116 9.75 15.36 3.23
C ALA A 116 8.81 15.18 4.42
N CYS A 117 8.81 14.01 5.05
CA CYS A 117 7.95 13.71 6.19
C CYS A 117 8.65 13.94 7.53
N ASN A 118 9.89 14.39 7.54
CA ASN A 118 10.70 14.52 8.76
C ASN A 118 10.82 13.21 9.51
N VAL A 119 10.96 12.12 8.79
CA VAL A 119 11.13 10.78 9.37
C VAL A 119 12.59 10.40 9.24
N GLN A 120 13.19 10.00 10.37
CA GLN A 120 14.54 9.49 10.36
C GLN A 120 14.52 7.98 10.26
N ARG A 121 15.05 7.48 9.18
CA ARG A 121 15.15 6.07 8.94
C ARG A 121 16.44 5.54 9.55
N VAL A 122 16.29 4.61 10.46
CA VAL A 122 17.44 3.97 11.09
C VAL A 122 17.76 2.72 10.29
N LYS A 123 18.84 2.77 9.52
CA LYS A 123 19.27 1.61 8.78
C LYS A 123 19.95 0.64 9.71
N LYS A 124 19.26 -0.47 9.97
CA LYS A 124 19.86 -1.54 10.74
C LYS A 124 20.70 -2.41 9.83
N ALA A 125 21.70 -3.05 10.43
CA ALA A 125 22.52 -3.99 9.70
C ALA A 125 21.63 -5.06 9.08
N ARG A 126 21.87 -5.35 7.81
CA ARG A 126 21.09 -6.32 7.13
C ARG A 126 21.30 -7.67 7.67
N GLY A 127 20.22 -8.35 7.89
CA GLY A 127 20.22 -9.72 8.18
C GLY A 127 21.32 -10.09 9.11
N ARG A 128 22.09 -11.07 8.75
CA ARG A 128 23.18 -11.42 9.58
C ARG A 128 24.40 -10.62 9.21
N PRO A 129 25.19 -10.28 10.17
CA PRO A 129 26.44 -9.61 9.90
C PRO A 129 27.30 -10.50 9.01
N ARG A 130 28.03 -9.91 8.15
CA ARG A 130 28.91 -10.61 7.34
C ARG A 130 30.05 -11.00 8.13
N ALA A 131 30.21 -12.15 8.20
CA ALA A 131 31.30 -12.64 9.02
C ALA A 131 32.62 -12.10 8.57
N LYS A 132 32.34 -11.71 8.28
CA LYS A 132 33.05 -11.44 7.98
C LYS A 132 33.53 -10.91 7.81
N ASP A 133 33.39 -10.52 7.67
CA ASP A 133 33.53 -10.01 7.28
C ASP A 133 34.25 -9.90 7.58
N GLY A 134 34.36 -10.26 7.60
CA GLY A 134 34.90 -10.38 7.80
C GLY A 134 35.76 -10.52 8.11
N ASP A 135 35.82 -10.63 8.13
CA ASP A 135 36.35 -10.83 8.33
C ASP A 135 37.08 -11.10 8.72
N SER A 136 37.37 -11.29 8.73
CA SER A 136 37.87 -11.62 8.90
C SER A 136 38.53 -11.63 9.24
N PRO A 137 38.81 -11.75 9.51
CA PRO A 137 39.59 -11.73 9.81
C PRO A 137 40.28 -11.49 9.85
#